data_5b766e3573c413113e746e3ebb9c0b8a
#
_entry.id   5b766e3573c413113e746e3ebb9c0b8a
#
_cell.length_a   1.000
_cell.length_b   1.000
_cell.length_c   1.000
_cell.angle_alpha   90.00
_cell.angle_beta   90.00
_cell.angle_gamma   90.00
#
_symmetry.space_group_name_H-M   'P 1'
#
loop_
_entity.id
_entity.type
_entity.pdbx_description
1 polymer ?
#
loop_
_entity_poly.entity_id
_entity_poly.type
_entity_poly.pdbx_seq_one_letter_code
_entity_poly.pdbx_strand_id
1 'polypeptide(L)'
;GRRVKSPALAANAWHHRTDALSSIPVLIAVAGAKIFPSWSFMDHLGAVIVSIFILHASVKIIWPGISELVDVGAPKETRKKIRDIALTNEGVLQVHDIRTRSISTSIQVDLHIVVEGLISVREGHDIADDVKERIIDEIPDVLDVIVHVDPPERAAREDDLEFGNSPK
;
A
#
# COMPACT_ATOMS: atom_id res chain seq x y z
N GLY A 1 -5.45 17.98 11.17
CA GLY A 1 -5.02 16.76 10.49
C GLY A 1 -6.11 15.68 10.44
N ARG A 2 -6.80 15.38 11.55
CA ARG A 2 -7.82 14.29 11.59
C ARG A 2 -9.11 14.61 10.82
N ARG A 3 -9.44 15.87 10.59
CA ARG A 3 -10.66 16.29 9.85
C ARG A 3 -10.45 16.35 8.33
N VAL A 4 -9.21 16.51 7.90
CA VAL A 4 -8.84 16.49 6.48
C VAL A 4 -7.93 15.27 6.33
N LYS A 5 -8.39 14.19 5.72
CA LYS A 5 -7.67 12.91 5.54
C LYS A 5 -6.40 13.06 4.67
N SER A 6 -5.58 14.08 4.96
CA SER A 6 -4.35 14.38 4.24
C SER A 6 -3.15 13.75 4.93
N PRO A 7 -2.48 12.79 4.32
CA PRO A 7 -1.25 12.18 4.83
C PRO A 7 -0.14 13.20 5.06
N ALA A 8 -0.03 14.20 4.19
CA ALA A 8 0.97 15.27 4.31
C ALA A 8 0.78 16.10 5.57
N LEU A 9 -0.47 16.48 5.92
CA LEU A 9 -0.76 17.21 7.16
C LEU A 9 -0.54 16.35 8.40
N ALA A 10 -0.83 15.04 8.33
CA ALA A 10 -0.54 14.12 9.41
C ALA A 10 0.97 13.94 9.61
N ALA A 11 1.73 13.77 8.53
CA ALA A 11 3.18 13.68 8.57
C ALA A 11 3.82 14.95 9.14
N ASN A 12 3.36 16.13 8.72
CA ASN A 12 3.84 17.41 9.24
C ASN A 12 3.54 17.58 10.74
N ALA A 13 2.35 17.20 11.19
CA ALA A 13 2.00 17.24 12.62
C ALA A 13 2.84 16.27 13.45
N TRP A 14 3.18 15.10 12.92
CA TRP A 14 4.09 14.16 13.57
C TRP A 14 5.53 14.66 13.59
N HIS A 15 6.00 15.30 12.52
CA HIS A 15 7.32 15.91 12.46
C HIS A 15 7.50 16.97 13.57
N HIS A 16 6.59 17.92 13.69
CA HIS A 16 6.64 18.92 14.74
C HIS A 16 6.58 18.32 16.18
N ARG A 17 5.82 17.24 16.39
CA ARG A 17 5.80 16.55 17.68
C ARG A 17 7.13 15.87 17.98
N THR A 18 7.73 15.24 17.00
CA THR A 18 9.02 14.55 17.15
C THR A 18 10.13 15.56 17.43
N ASP A 19 10.13 16.70 16.77
CA ASP A 19 11.08 17.80 17.01
C ASP A 19 10.95 18.35 18.44
N ALA A 20 9.72 18.57 18.91
CA ALA A 20 9.49 19.02 20.27
C ALA A 20 9.94 17.97 21.32
N LEU A 21 9.67 16.67 21.05
CA LEU A 21 10.08 15.60 21.96
C LEU A 21 11.59 15.36 21.96
N SER A 22 12.27 15.53 20.83
CA SER A 22 13.73 15.38 20.73
C SER A 22 14.50 16.50 21.45
N SER A 23 13.87 17.67 21.63
CA SER A 23 14.49 18.79 22.37
C SER A 23 14.55 18.55 23.88
N ILE A 24 13.67 17.73 24.44
CA ILE A 24 13.62 17.47 25.90
C ILE A 24 14.87 16.73 26.41
N PRO A 25 15.32 15.61 25.81
CA PRO A 25 16.54 14.93 26.21
C PRO A 25 17.80 15.82 26.07
N VAL A 26 17.86 16.65 25.03
CA VAL A 26 18.96 17.60 24.82
C VAL A 26 19.00 18.62 25.95
N LEU A 27 17.84 19.20 26.31
CA LEU A 27 17.75 20.15 27.40
C LEU A 27 18.18 19.53 28.73
N ILE A 28 17.77 18.30 29.02
CA ILE A 28 18.16 17.57 30.22
C ILE A 28 19.67 17.28 30.24
N ALA A 29 20.25 16.85 29.12
CA ALA A 29 21.66 16.56 28.99
C ALA A 29 22.53 17.81 29.21
N VAL A 30 22.16 18.92 28.56
CA VAL A 30 22.88 20.21 28.71
C VAL A 30 22.77 20.77 30.12
N ALA A 31 21.57 20.74 30.72
CA ALA A 31 21.37 21.19 32.11
C ALA A 31 22.13 20.31 33.08
N GLY A 32 22.11 19.00 32.91
CA GLY A 32 22.85 18.04 33.74
C GLY A 32 24.36 18.25 33.69
N ALA A 33 24.94 18.42 32.49
CA ALA A 33 26.36 18.68 32.26
C ALA A 33 26.79 20.01 32.90
N LYS A 34 25.94 21.03 32.94
CA LYS A 34 26.21 22.31 33.55
C LYS A 34 26.18 22.26 35.10
N ILE A 35 25.29 21.48 35.68
CA ILE A 35 25.12 21.34 37.13
C ILE A 35 26.18 20.40 37.74
N PHE A 36 26.52 19.34 36.99
CA PHE A 36 27.48 18.32 37.44
C PHE A 36 28.63 18.17 36.42
N PRO A 37 29.77 18.87 36.60
CA PRO A 37 30.88 18.83 35.65
C PRO A 37 31.51 17.44 35.45
N SER A 38 31.36 16.53 36.42
CA SER A 38 31.73 15.12 36.29
C SER A 38 30.87 14.31 35.36
N TRP A 39 29.75 14.85 34.92
CA TRP A 39 28.76 14.21 34.03
C TRP A 39 28.94 14.64 32.54
N SER A 40 30.13 15.15 32.17
CA SER A 40 30.37 15.59 30.79
C SER A 40 30.15 14.50 29.74
N PHE A 41 30.22 13.20 30.14
CA PHE A 41 29.86 12.09 29.26
C PHE A 41 28.38 12.03 28.89
N MET A 42 27.51 12.66 29.70
CA MET A 42 26.05 12.71 29.46
C MET A 42 25.69 13.47 28.19
N ASP A 43 26.50 14.45 27.79
CA ASP A 43 26.33 15.17 26.54
C ASP A 43 26.48 14.23 25.34
N HIS A 44 27.51 13.41 25.35
CA HIS A 44 27.76 12.39 24.31
C HIS A 44 26.65 11.32 24.28
N LEU A 45 26.19 10.88 25.45
CA LEU A 45 25.10 9.92 25.56
C LEU A 45 23.80 10.53 25.04
N GLY A 46 23.51 11.78 25.39
CA GLY A 46 22.36 12.53 24.88
C GLY A 46 22.40 12.67 23.35
N ALA A 47 23.55 12.99 22.79
CA ALA A 47 23.74 13.09 21.34
C ALA A 47 23.47 11.75 20.62
N VAL A 48 23.95 10.63 21.18
CA VAL A 48 23.67 9.28 20.63
C VAL A 48 22.20 8.96 20.67
N ILE A 49 21.52 9.22 21.78
CA ILE A 49 20.09 8.97 21.93
C ILE A 49 19.29 9.79 20.90
N VAL A 50 19.59 11.09 20.78
CA VAL A 50 18.94 11.96 19.80
C VAL A 50 19.19 11.48 18.38
N SER A 51 20.40 11.06 18.05
CA SER A 51 20.75 10.53 16.71
C SER A 51 19.92 9.28 16.37
N ILE A 52 19.71 8.39 17.31
CA ILE A 52 18.87 7.20 17.12
C ILE A 52 17.40 7.60 16.88
N PHE A 53 16.88 8.58 17.63
CA PHE A 53 15.52 9.07 17.41
C PHE A 53 15.34 9.72 16.04
N ILE A 54 16.32 10.54 15.61
CA ILE A 54 16.32 11.18 14.29
C ILE A 54 16.38 10.11 13.20
N LEU A 55 17.27 9.13 13.31
CA LEU A 55 17.36 8.04 12.36
C LEU A 55 16.05 7.25 12.25
N HIS A 56 15.45 6.89 13.38
CA HIS A 56 14.16 6.21 13.42
C HIS A 56 13.04 7.04 12.75
N ALA A 57 12.96 8.34 13.07
CA ALA A 57 11.99 9.24 12.46
C ALA A 57 12.21 9.38 10.95
N SER A 58 13.47 9.48 10.51
CA SER A 58 13.83 9.57 9.09
C SER A 58 13.39 8.35 8.31
N VAL A 59 13.68 7.14 8.81
CA VAL A 59 13.24 5.88 8.18
C VAL A 59 11.71 5.84 8.09
N LYS A 60 11.00 6.21 9.15
CA LYS A 60 9.54 6.22 9.16
C LYS A 60 8.91 7.20 8.16
N ILE A 61 9.59 8.31 7.87
CA ILE A 61 9.14 9.31 6.88
C ILE A 61 9.48 8.86 5.46
N ILE A 62 10.67 8.29 5.24
CA ILE A 62 11.15 7.92 3.91
C ILE A 62 10.47 6.64 3.41
N TRP A 63 10.19 5.68 4.31
CA TRP A 63 9.67 4.36 3.94
C TRP A 63 8.39 4.38 3.07
N PRO A 64 7.36 5.18 3.38
CA PRO A 64 6.18 5.28 2.53
C PRO A 64 6.50 5.79 1.12
N GLY A 65 7.40 6.78 1.01
CA GLY A 65 7.81 7.30 -0.30
C GLY A 65 8.56 6.27 -1.14
N ILE A 66 9.45 5.49 -0.53
CA ILE A 66 10.14 4.38 -1.22
C ILE A 66 9.10 3.32 -1.64
N SER A 67 8.16 2.97 -0.77
CA SER A 67 7.12 2.00 -1.07
C SER A 67 6.25 2.42 -2.27
N GLU A 68 5.97 3.70 -2.41
CA GLU A 68 5.26 4.25 -3.56
C GLU A 68 6.09 4.16 -4.86
N LEU A 69 7.41 4.42 -4.77
CA LEU A 69 8.32 4.34 -5.93
C LEU A 69 8.55 2.91 -6.45
N VAL A 70 8.41 1.91 -5.59
CA VAL A 70 8.56 0.49 -5.99
C VAL A 70 7.22 -0.20 -6.26
N ASP A 71 6.16 0.57 -6.50
CA ASP A 71 4.83 0.06 -6.85
C ASP A 71 4.32 -1.01 -5.87
N VAL A 72 4.43 -0.77 -4.57
CA VAL A 72 3.93 -1.72 -3.58
C VAL A 72 2.43 -1.92 -3.76
N GLY A 73 2.04 -3.15 -4.02
CA GLY A 73 0.64 -3.51 -4.21
C GLY A 73 -0.20 -3.39 -2.95
N ALA A 74 -1.51 -3.35 -3.12
CA ALA A 74 -2.47 -3.32 -2.01
C ALA A 74 -2.31 -4.52 -1.06
N PRO A 75 -2.72 -4.37 0.21
CA PRO A 75 -2.74 -5.48 1.18
C PRO A 75 -3.48 -6.71 0.66
N LYS A 76 -3.10 -7.89 1.17
CA LYS A 76 -3.73 -9.17 0.76
C LYS A 76 -5.24 -9.16 0.98
N GLU A 77 -5.71 -8.54 2.05
CA GLU A 77 -7.14 -8.40 2.39
C GLU A 77 -7.88 -7.61 1.32
N THR A 78 -7.32 -6.51 0.85
CA THR A 78 -7.90 -5.68 -0.22
C THR A 78 -7.96 -6.46 -1.54
N ARG A 79 -6.88 -7.16 -1.91
CA ARG A 79 -6.87 -8.00 -3.12
C ARG A 79 -7.87 -9.15 -3.04
N LYS A 80 -8.05 -9.74 -1.85
CA LYS A 80 -9.09 -10.74 -1.63
C LYS A 80 -10.49 -10.14 -1.80
N LYS A 81 -10.74 -8.97 -1.23
CA LYS A 81 -12.02 -8.27 -1.38
C LYS A 81 -12.32 -7.95 -2.85
N ILE A 82 -11.33 -7.47 -3.62
CA ILE A 82 -11.46 -7.24 -5.06
C ILE A 82 -11.88 -8.52 -5.79
N ARG A 83 -11.20 -9.65 -5.50
CA ARG A 83 -11.51 -10.95 -6.08
C ARG A 83 -12.95 -11.38 -5.75
N ASP A 84 -13.33 -11.28 -4.48
CA ASP A 84 -14.64 -11.72 -4.01
C ASP A 84 -15.75 -10.90 -4.69
N ILE A 85 -15.60 -9.58 -4.83
CA ILE A 85 -16.54 -8.71 -5.54
C ILE A 85 -16.64 -9.13 -7.02
N ALA A 86 -15.52 -9.28 -7.70
CA ALA A 86 -15.51 -9.65 -9.12
C ALA A 86 -16.19 -11.01 -9.37
N LEU A 87 -15.96 -12.00 -8.48
CA LEU A 87 -16.58 -13.33 -8.59
C LEU A 87 -18.09 -13.33 -8.36
N THR A 88 -18.65 -12.33 -7.67
CA THR A 88 -20.11 -12.23 -7.47
C THR A 88 -20.84 -11.64 -8.66
N ASN A 89 -20.10 -11.20 -9.69
CA ASN A 89 -20.74 -10.63 -10.88
C ASN A 89 -21.24 -11.73 -11.84
N GLU A 90 -22.42 -11.54 -12.38
CA GLU A 90 -23.02 -12.47 -13.32
C GLU A 90 -22.17 -12.57 -14.59
N GLY A 91 -21.91 -13.79 -15.07
CA GLY A 91 -21.09 -14.04 -16.24
C GLY A 91 -19.60 -14.21 -15.97
N VAL A 92 -19.10 -13.92 -14.76
CA VAL A 92 -17.70 -14.16 -14.36
C VAL A 92 -17.56 -15.59 -13.85
N LEU A 93 -16.72 -16.39 -14.53
CA LEU A 93 -16.45 -17.78 -14.17
C LEU A 93 -15.26 -17.90 -13.22
N GLN A 94 -14.22 -17.09 -13.44
CA GLN A 94 -12.97 -17.11 -12.65
C GLN A 94 -12.33 -15.72 -12.64
N VAL A 95 -11.53 -15.44 -11.63
CA VAL A 95 -10.72 -14.21 -11.51
C VAL A 95 -9.28 -14.58 -11.18
N HIS A 96 -8.35 -14.08 -11.97
CA HIS A 96 -6.91 -14.32 -11.78
C HIS A 96 -6.09 -13.04 -12.05
N ASP A 97 -4.79 -13.12 -11.87
CA ASP A 97 -3.80 -12.05 -12.17
C ASP A 97 -4.17 -10.67 -11.60
N ILE A 98 -4.65 -10.65 -10.35
CA ILE A 98 -4.99 -9.38 -9.68
C ILE A 98 -3.71 -8.64 -9.33
N ARG A 99 -3.42 -7.57 -10.05
CA ARG A 99 -2.32 -6.64 -9.81
C ARG A 99 -2.87 -5.33 -9.27
N THR A 100 -2.16 -4.75 -8.33
CA THR A 100 -2.57 -3.49 -7.72
C THR A 100 -1.37 -2.58 -7.56
N ARG A 101 -1.58 -1.29 -7.79
CA ARG A 101 -0.58 -0.25 -7.62
C ARG A 101 -1.13 0.84 -6.72
N SER A 102 -0.36 1.23 -5.72
CA SER A 102 -0.72 2.35 -4.84
C SER A 102 -0.29 3.66 -5.48
N ILE A 103 -1.23 4.59 -5.62
CA ILE A 103 -1.00 5.94 -6.14
C ILE A 103 -1.45 6.92 -5.07
N SER A 104 -0.50 7.43 -4.28
CA SER A 104 -0.76 8.29 -3.13
C SER A 104 -1.72 7.64 -2.11
N THR A 105 -2.98 8.06 -2.08
CA THR A 105 -4.01 7.54 -1.16
C THR A 105 -4.98 6.58 -1.82
N SER A 106 -4.80 6.31 -3.11
CA SER A 106 -5.70 5.50 -3.92
C SER A 106 -4.99 4.28 -4.49
N ILE A 107 -5.78 3.34 -5.00
CA ILE A 107 -5.32 2.08 -5.58
C ILE A 107 -5.79 2.01 -7.03
N GLN A 108 -4.88 1.70 -7.93
CA GLN A 108 -5.21 1.26 -9.28
C GLN A 108 -5.17 -0.26 -9.32
N VAL A 109 -6.12 -0.87 -10.02
CA VAL A 109 -6.31 -2.32 -10.09
C VAL A 109 -6.29 -2.76 -11.53
N ASP A 110 -5.51 -3.79 -11.83
CA ASP A 110 -5.57 -4.56 -13.07
C ASP A 110 -5.97 -5.98 -12.70
N LEU A 111 -6.96 -6.54 -13.36
CA LEU A 111 -7.39 -7.92 -13.11
C LEU A 111 -7.89 -8.60 -14.38
N HIS A 112 -7.82 -9.92 -14.38
CA HIS A 112 -8.34 -10.74 -15.45
C HIS A 112 -9.59 -11.48 -14.97
N ILE A 113 -10.64 -11.45 -15.78
CA ILE A 113 -11.85 -12.24 -15.58
C ILE A 113 -12.00 -13.26 -16.70
N VAL A 114 -12.43 -14.45 -16.36
CA VAL A 114 -12.77 -15.50 -17.32
C VAL A 114 -14.27 -15.48 -17.53
N VAL A 115 -14.70 -15.45 -18.78
CA VAL A 115 -16.11 -15.49 -19.20
C VAL A 115 -16.33 -16.61 -20.21
N GLU A 116 -17.58 -16.95 -20.51
CA GLU A 116 -17.91 -17.93 -21.53
C GLU A 116 -17.31 -17.56 -22.89
N GLY A 117 -16.62 -18.52 -23.53
CA GLY A 117 -15.85 -18.27 -24.76
C GLY A 117 -16.68 -17.97 -26.03
N LEU A 118 -17.99 -18.21 -25.98
CA LEU A 118 -18.90 -18.02 -27.14
C LEU A 118 -19.76 -16.75 -27.05
N ILE A 119 -19.57 -15.93 -26.02
CA ILE A 119 -20.29 -14.66 -25.90
C ILE A 119 -19.73 -13.64 -26.92
N SER A 120 -20.54 -12.63 -27.23
CA SER A 120 -20.08 -11.54 -28.09
C SER A 120 -19.08 -10.65 -27.36
N VAL A 121 -18.23 -9.94 -28.12
CA VAL A 121 -17.33 -8.91 -27.56
C VAL A 121 -18.12 -7.86 -26.75
N ARG A 122 -19.33 -7.54 -27.18
CA ARG A 122 -20.20 -6.59 -26.46
C ARG A 122 -20.58 -7.14 -25.08
N GLU A 123 -21.07 -8.36 -24.99
CA GLU A 123 -21.43 -8.98 -23.72
C GLU A 123 -20.22 -9.10 -22.77
N GLY A 124 -19.05 -9.48 -23.29
CA GLY A 124 -17.83 -9.54 -22.51
C GLY A 124 -17.39 -8.15 -21.99
N HIS A 125 -17.58 -7.11 -22.79
CA HIS A 125 -17.32 -5.73 -22.39
C HIS A 125 -18.30 -5.26 -21.31
N ASP A 126 -19.59 -5.53 -21.48
CA ASP A 126 -20.62 -5.15 -20.51
C ASP A 126 -20.35 -5.82 -19.13
N ILE A 127 -19.95 -7.11 -19.12
CA ILE A 127 -19.52 -7.81 -17.88
C ILE A 127 -18.30 -7.14 -17.26
N ALA A 128 -17.32 -6.74 -18.07
CA ALA A 128 -16.11 -6.08 -17.55
C ALA A 128 -16.41 -4.70 -16.95
N ASP A 129 -17.30 -3.94 -17.56
CA ASP A 129 -17.74 -2.63 -17.05
C ASP A 129 -18.50 -2.80 -15.73
N ASP A 130 -19.40 -3.78 -15.63
CA ASP A 130 -20.12 -4.08 -14.39
C ASP A 130 -19.17 -4.46 -13.24
N VAL A 131 -18.14 -5.29 -13.52
CA VAL A 131 -17.10 -5.64 -12.55
C VAL A 131 -16.33 -4.40 -12.10
N LYS A 132 -15.93 -3.55 -13.05
CA LYS A 132 -15.21 -2.30 -12.77
C LYS A 132 -16.04 -1.38 -11.87
N GLU A 133 -17.27 -1.09 -12.24
CA GLU A 133 -18.14 -0.18 -11.50
C GLU A 133 -18.37 -0.69 -10.07
N ARG A 134 -18.66 -1.98 -9.89
CA ARG A 134 -18.85 -2.57 -8.56
C ARG A 134 -17.62 -2.49 -7.68
N ILE A 135 -16.43 -2.75 -8.21
CA ILE A 135 -15.19 -2.66 -7.43
C ILE A 135 -14.95 -1.21 -6.98
N ILE A 136 -15.20 -0.22 -7.85
CA ILE A 136 -15.04 1.20 -7.53
C ILE A 136 -16.06 1.63 -6.46
N ASP A 137 -17.30 1.18 -6.58
CA ASP A 137 -18.36 1.55 -5.65
C ASP A 137 -18.18 0.92 -4.26
N GLU A 138 -17.74 -0.35 -4.21
CA GLU A 138 -17.60 -1.08 -2.94
C GLU A 138 -16.27 -0.85 -2.22
N ILE A 139 -15.24 -0.32 -2.93
CA ILE A 139 -13.92 -0.06 -2.36
C ILE A 139 -13.53 1.41 -2.60
N PRO A 140 -13.83 2.33 -1.66
CA PRO A 140 -13.63 3.77 -1.85
C PRO A 140 -12.19 4.21 -2.14
N ASP A 141 -11.20 3.37 -1.80
CA ASP A 141 -9.78 3.67 -2.05
C ASP A 141 -9.36 3.29 -3.49
N VAL A 142 -10.21 2.59 -4.27
CA VAL A 142 -9.93 2.26 -5.68
C VAL A 142 -10.26 3.46 -6.56
N LEU A 143 -9.25 3.91 -7.32
CA LEU A 143 -9.35 5.04 -8.25
C LEU A 143 -9.84 4.61 -9.62
N ASP A 144 -9.29 3.50 -10.11
CA ASP A 144 -9.60 2.96 -11.43
C ASP A 144 -9.34 1.45 -11.48
N VAL A 145 -10.05 0.76 -12.37
CA VAL A 145 -9.93 -0.69 -12.58
C VAL A 145 -9.82 -0.96 -14.08
N ILE A 146 -8.80 -1.72 -14.46
CA ILE A 146 -8.65 -2.28 -15.80
C ILE A 146 -9.03 -3.76 -15.73
N VAL A 147 -10.05 -4.15 -16.48
CA VAL A 147 -10.52 -5.52 -16.54
C VAL A 147 -10.14 -6.13 -17.87
N HIS A 148 -9.34 -7.18 -17.83
CA HIS A 148 -9.04 -7.99 -19.02
C HIS A 148 -10.01 -9.17 -19.07
N VAL A 149 -10.57 -9.43 -20.24
CA VAL A 149 -11.56 -10.51 -20.47
C VAL A 149 -10.88 -11.66 -21.18
N ASP A 150 -10.86 -12.83 -20.56
CA ASP A 150 -10.24 -14.04 -21.07
C ASP A 150 -11.28 -15.16 -21.34
N PRO A 151 -11.10 -15.95 -22.40
CA PRO A 151 -11.88 -17.16 -22.60
C PRO A 151 -11.37 -18.31 -21.69
N PRO A 152 -12.18 -19.35 -21.39
CA PRO A 152 -11.83 -20.41 -20.46
C PRO A 152 -10.55 -21.18 -20.82
N GLU A 153 -10.24 -21.33 -22.10
CA GLU A 153 -9.08 -22.10 -22.59
C GLU A 153 -7.74 -21.39 -22.25
N ARG A 154 -7.76 -20.08 -22.03
CA ARG A 154 -6.56 -19.34 -21.67
C ARG A 154 -6.27 -19.45 -20.20
N ALA A 155 -7.30 -19.40 -19.35
CA ALA A 155 -7.15 -19.56 -17.90
C ALA A 155 -6.53 -20.92 -17.54
N ALA A 156 -6.95 -22.00 -18.22
CA ALA A 156 -6.40 -23.33 -18.02
C ALA A 156 -4.90 -23.42 -18.34
N ARG A 157 -4.37 -22.63 -19.30
CA ARG A 157 -2.95 -22.61 -19.64
C ARG A 157 -2.11 -21.85 -18.61
N GLU A 158 -2.65 -20.82 -18.00
CA GLU A 158 -1.94 -20.01 -17.00
C GLU A 158 -1.84 -20.74 -15.67
N ASP A 159 -2.88 -21.46 -15.24
CA ASP A 159 -2.84 -22.34 -14.08
C ASP A 159 -1.78 -23.44 -14.22
N ASP A 160 -1.60 -24.01 -15.42
CA ASP A 160 -0.55 -24.99 -15.72
C ASP A 160 0.87 -24.40 -15.62
N LEU A 161 1.05 -23.10 -15.88
CA LEU A 161 2.34 -22.43 -15.76
C LEU A 161 2.65 -22.01 -14.32
N GLU A 162 1.65 -21.64 -13.52
CA GLU A 162 1.83 -21.23 -12.13
C GLU A 162 2.06 -22.43 -11.19
N PHE A 163 1.51 -23.60 -11.50
CA PHE A 163 1.69 -24.86 -10.77
C PHE A 163 2.57 -25.89 -11.49
N GLY A 164 2.96 -25.63 -12.71
CA GLY A 164 3.79 -26.49 -13.56
C GLY A 164 5.25 -26.43 -13.19
N ASN A 165 5.61 -27.33 -12.27
CA ASN A 165 6.86 -28.10 -12.18
C ASN A 165 8.07 -27.49 -12.91
N SER A 166 8.94 -26.82 -12.18
CA SER A 166 10.33 -26.67 -12.59
C SER A 166 10.90 -28.08 -12.84
N PRO A 167 11.42 -28.39 -14.03
CA PRO A 167 12.11 -29.66 -14.25
C PRO A 167 13.36 -29.71 -13.36
N LYS A 168 13.53 -30.86 -12.69
CA LYS A 168 14.68 -31.23 -11.86
C LYS A 168 16.00 -31.12 -12.63
#